data_d5c1f03a0d1e1df3f149b0aa235a290e
#
_entry.id   d5c1f03a0d1e1df3f149b0aa235a290e
#
_cell.length_a   1.000
_cell.length_b   1.000
_cell.length_c   1.000
_cell.angle_alpha   90.00
_cell.angle_beta   90.00
_cell.angle_gamma   90.00
#
_symmetry.space_group_name_H-M   'P 1'
#
loop_
_entity.id
_entity.type
_entity.pdbx_description
1 polymer ?
#
loop_
_entity_poly.entity_id
_entity_poly.type
_entity_poly.pdbx_seq_one_letter_code
_entity_poly.pdbx_strand_id
1 'polypeptide(L)'
;MGLDSEPLGEPSARRVRRGSGVLGSEDVLTASEVAAAIALGRSLADEYVDAGADLLVPCIIGVGASTPAATLVAAVLGDEPAAMTGRGSGIDDNAWMRKCAAVRDGLRRARSRPADPAGILSAAGGVDIAVVTGLVLQAANRRTPVLLDGVAVLAGALVASEVSYAGTDWWWAPQLGDDPAELKAAEALHLTAPTARLRLRLGDGAGALAVLPLFQSMLRLAARTHSQ
;
A
#
# COMPACT_ATOMS: atom_id res chain seq x y z
N MET A 1 4.96 13.47 -3.82
CA MET A 1 5.58 14.43 -2.89
C MET A 1 5.76 13.69 -1.57
N GLY A 2 6.98 13.29 -1.23
CA GLY A 2 7.25 12.71 0.08
C GLY A 2 7.21 13.82 1.14
N LEU A 3 6.80 13.49 2.37
CA LEU A 3 6.86 14.45 3.46
C LEU A 3 8.31 14.82 3.75
N ASP A 4 8.67 16.08 3.56
CA ASP A 4 9.93 16.65 4.01
C ASP A 4 9.80 17.16 5.46
N SER A 5 9.32 16.28 6.33
CA SER A 5 9.18 16.56 7.76
C SER A 5 10.18 15.73 8.57
N GLU A 6 10.71 16.32 9.62
CA GLU A 6 11.45 15.53 10.61
C GLU A 6 10.48 14.58 11.32
N PRO A 7 10.80 13.28 11.41
CA PRO A 7 9.96 12.35 12.16
C PRO A 7 9.98 12.71 13.64
N LEU A 8 8.84 12.58 14.28
CA LEU A 8 8.72 12.66 15.72
C LEU A 8 9.20 11.31 16.32
N GLY A 9 10.30 11.34 17.07
CA GLY A 9 10.84 10.16 17.75
C GLY A 9 11.93 9.38 16.98
N GLU A 10 12.20 8.14 17.36
CA GLU A 10 13.29 7.29 16.86
C GLU A 10 13.25 6.84 15.38
N PRO A 11 12.17 6.99 14.62
CA PRO A 11 12.09 6.52 13.22
C PRO A 11 13.16 7.09 12.29
N SER A 12 13.86 8.16 12.66
CA SER A 12 14.90 8.77 11.83
C SER A 12 16.07 7.85 11.50
N ALA A 13 16.42 6.92 12.40
CA ALA A 13 17.55 5.98 12.22
C ALA A 13 17.29 4.95 11.10
N ARG A 14 16.02 4.69 10.74
CA ARG A 14 15.64 3.72 9.71
C ARG A 14 15.19 4.39 8.41
N ARG A 15 15.39 5.70 8.29
CA ARG A 15 14.98 6.45 7.09
C ARG A 15 15.83 6.07 5.90
N VAL A 16 15.23 5.50 4.85
CA VAL A 16 15.89 5.21 3.58
C VAL A 16 16.21 6.49 2.83
N ARG A 17 15.25 7.44 2.79
CA ARG A 17 15.35 8.69 2.05
C ARG A 17 14.41 9.74 2.61
N ARG A 18 14.75 11.03 2.46
CA ARG A 18 13.84 12.18 2.65
C ARG A 18 13.01 12.40 1.37
N GLY A 19 11.69 12.25 1.46
CA GLY A 19 10.81 12.46 0.33
C GLY A 19 11.05 11.50 -0.83
N SER A 20 10.42 11.77 -1.95
CA SER A 20 10.58 11.03 -3.22
C SER A 20 10.92 12.00 -4.34
N GLY A 21 11.42 11.51 -5.47
CA GLY A 21 11.60 12.28 -6.68
C GLY A 21 10.26 12.80 -7.23
N VAL A 22 10.32 13.67 -8.23
CA VAL A 22 9.13 14.28 -8.84
C VAL A 22 8.49 13.29 -9.80
N LEU A 23 7.32 12.75 -9.42
CA LEU A 23 6.58 11.80 -10.22
C LEU A 23 6.35 12.31 -11.66
N GLY A 24 6.67 11.49 -12.63
CA GLY A 24 6.54 11.80 -14.06
C GLY A 24 7.73 12.54 -14.68
N SER A 25 8.54 13.23 -13.89
CA SER A 25 9.72 13.97 -14.38
C SER A 25 11.02 13.17 -14.25
N GLU A 26 11.14 12.41 -13.17
CA GLU A 26 12.32 11.57 -12.87
C GLU A 26 11.88 10.25 -12.23
N ASP A 27 12.82 9.32 -12.03
CA ASP A 27 12.56 8.17 -11.19
C ASP A 27 12.43 8.63 -9.74
N VAL A 28 11.33 8.25 -9.12
CA VAL A 28 11.01 8.70 -7.75
C VAL A 28 11.96 8.07 -6.71
N LEU A 29 12.52 6.90 -7.03
CA LEU A 29 13.51 6.19 -6.23
C LEU A 29 14.60 5.61 -7.13
N THR A 30 15.83 5.55 -6.65
CA THR A 30 16.88 4.74 -7.27
C THR A 30 16.64 3.24 -6.99
N ALA A 31 17.23 2.38 -7.78
CA ALA A 31 17.16 0.92 -7.57
C ALA A 31 17.68 0.51 -6.17
N SER A 32 18.74 1.18 -5.69
CA SER A 32 19.28 0.92 -4.35
C SER A 32 18.33 1.38 -3.22
N GLU A 33 17.62 2.48 -3.41
CA GLU A 33 16.60 2.94 -2.45
C GLU A 33 15.38 2.02 -2.42
N VAL A 34 14.94 1.51 -3.59
CA VAL A 34 13.88 0.48 -3.65
C VAL A 34 14.31 -0.78 -2.90
N ALA A 35 15.52 -1.29 -3.16
CA ALA A 35 16.02 -2.47 -2.48
C ALA A 35 16.14 -2.27 -0.96
N ALA A 36 16.64 -1.10 -0.52
CA ALA A 36 16.73 -0.75 0.90
C ALA A 36 15.35 -0.63 1.56
N ALA A 37 14.36 -0.04 0.87
CA ALA A 37 13.00 0.09 1.38
C ALA A 37 12.31 -1.27 1.53
N ILE A 38 12.43 -2.15 0.53
CA ILE A 38 11.90 -3.52 0.61
C ILE A 38 12.59 -4.29 1.74
N ALA A 39 13.92 -4.19 1.87
CA ALA A 39 14.65 -4.85 2.95
C ALA A 39 14.21 -4.34 4.34
N LEU A 40 13.99 -3.03 4.48
CA LEU A 40 13.44 -2.45 5.71
C LEU A 40 12.06 -3.01 6.03
N GLY A 41 11.15 -3.08 5.04
CA GLY A 41 9.83 -3.66 5.22
C GLY A 41 9.88 -5.11 5.70
N ARG A 42 10.76 -5.92 5.11
CA ARG A 42 11.00 -7.31 5.55
C ARG A 42 11.50 -7.38 6.98
N SER A 43 12.49 -6.56 7.31
CA SER A 43 13.05 -6.50 8.68
C SER A 43 11.99 -6.10 9.72
N LEU A 44 11.11 -5.15 9.38
CA LEU A 44 10.01 -4.76 10.26
C LEU A 44 9.02 -5.93 10.49
N ALA A 45 8.67 -6.67 9.45
CA ALA A 45 7.79 -7.83 9.61
C ALA A 45 8.43 -8.88 10.52
N ASP A 46 9.72 -9.20 10.32
CA ASP A 46 10.44 -10.14 11.19
C ASP A 46 10.48 -9.66 12.63
N GLU A 47 10.83 -8.39 12.87
CA GLU A 47 10.90 -7.80 14.21
C GLU A 47 9.59 -7.90 14.97
N TYR A 48 8.45 -7.52 14.34
CA TYR A 48 7.15 -7.58 15.00
C TYR A 48 6.66 -9.01 15.22
N VAL A 49 6.89 -9.91 14.27
CA VAL A 49 6.52 -11.33 14.41
C VAL A 49 7.36 -12.00 15.50
N ASP A 50 8.67 -11.72 15.55
CA ASP A 50 9.57 -12.24 16.58
C ASP A 50 9.23 -11.66 17.98
N ALA A 51 8.65 -10.46 18.03
CA ALA A 51 8.10 -9.87 19.24
C ALA A 51 6.73 -10.44 19.65
N GLY A 52 6.17 -11.37 18.88
CA GLY A 52 4.91 -12.07 19.19
C GLY A 52 3.66 -11.48 18.54
N ALA A 53 3.79 -10.70 17.48
CA ALA A 53 2.63 -10.21 16.74
C ALA A 53 2.00 -11.32 15.88
N ASP A 54 0.70 -11.59 16.11
CA ASP A 54 -0.11 -12.56 15.37
C ASP A 54 -0.83 -11.95 14.15
N LEU A 55 -0.83 -10.62 14.04
CA LEU A 55 -1.50 -9.85 13.00
C LEU A 55 -0.75 -8.54 12.78
N LEU A 56 -0.53 -8.16 11.52
CA LEU A 56 0.08 -6.88 11.17
C LEU A 56 -0.92 -5.94 10.51
N VAL A 57 -0.83 -4.64 10.83
CA VAL A 57 -1.63 -3.57 10.23
C VAL A 57 -0.68 -2.47 9.76
N PRO A 58 -0.17 -2.53 8.52
CA PRO A 58 0.67 -1.47 8.00
C PRO A 58 -0.14 -0.19 7.80
N CYS A 59 0.41 0.92 8.26
CA CYS A 59 -0.20 2.25 8.14
C CYS A 59 0.76 3.18 7.41
N ILE A 60 0.26 3.88 6.38
CA ILE A 60 1.01 4.94 5.69
C ILE A 60 0.42 6.29 6.12
N ILE A 61 1.17 7.02 6.92
CA ILE A 61 0.80 8.37 7.36
C ILE A 61 1.62 9.37 6.55
N GLY A 62 0.96 10.08 5.64
CA GLY A 62 1.66 11.01 4.76
C GLY A 62 0.73 11.81 3.86
N VAL A 63 1.25 12.88 3.25
CA VAL A 63 0.50 13.70 2.30
C VAL A 63 0.87 13.30 0.87
N GLY A 64 -0.15 13.06 0.04
CA GLY A 64 0.03 12.81 -1.39
C GLY A 64 0.27 11.36 -1.78
N ALA A 65 0.30 10.40 -0.85
CA ALA A 65 0.55 8.97 -1.12
C ALA A 65 -0.45 8.35 -2.12
N SER A 66 -1.66 8.88 -2.22
CA SER A 66 -2.67 8.40 -3.19
C SER A 66 -2.34 8.67 -4.66
N THR A 67 -1.41 9.58 -4.97
CA THR A 67 -0.98 9.84 -6.35
C THR A 67 -0.03 8.75 -6.87
N PRO A 68 1.10 8.44 -6.21
CA PRO A 68 1.92 7.30 -6.58
C PRO A 68 1.16 5.97 -6.49
N ALA A 69 0.29 5.77 -5.50
CA ALA A 69 -0.53 4.57 -5.38
C ALA A 69 -1.42 4.35 -6.63
N ALA A 70 -2.17 5.38 -7.05
CA ALA A 70 -2.98 5.31 -8.29
C ALA A 70 -2.11 5.02 -9.53
N THR A 71 -0.91 5.59 -9.59
CA THR A 71 0.03 5.35 -10.69
C THR A 71 0.51 3.90 -10.71
N LEU A 72 0.86 3.33 -9.54
CA LEU A 72 1.30 1.94 -9.42
C LEU A 72 0.18 0.97 -9.80
N VAL A 73 -1.04 1.19 -9.31
CA VAL A 73 -2.20 0.36 -9.65
C VAL A 73 -2.46 0.41 -11.16
N ALA A 74 -2.48 1.61 -11.77
CA ALA A 74 -2.62 1.77 -13.21
C ALA A 74 -1.49 1.09 -14.01
N ALA A 75 -0.26 1.10 -13.49
CA ALA A 75 0.89 0.48 -14.15
C ALA A 75 0.82 -1.04 -14.12
N VAL A 76 0.46 -1.63 -12.98
CA VAL A 76 0.35 -3.08 -12.81
C VAL A 76 -0.84 -3.64 -13.59
N LEU A 77 -2.01 -2.98 -13.50
CA LEU A 77 -3.24 -3.47 -14.14
C LEU A 77 -3.39 -3.07 -15.61
N GLY A 78 -2.58 -2.13 -16.10
CA GLY A 78 -2.68 -1.62 -17.47
C GLY A 78 -3.85 -0.66 -17.68
N ASP A 79 -4.42 -0.11 -16.61
CA ASP A 79 -5.61 0.74 -16.65
C ASP A 79 -5.33 2.19 -17.03
N GLU A 80 -6.39 2.93 -17.37
CA GLU A 80 -6.33 4.33 -17.75
C GLU A 80 -6.12 5.25 -16.53
N PRO A 81 -5.21 6.25 -16.60
CA PRO A 81 -4.86 7.12 -15.49
C PRO A 81 -6.06 7.81 -14.82
N ALA A 82 -6.98 8.35 -15.65
CA ALA A 82 -8.15 9.07 -15.13
C ALA A 82 -9.10 8.16 -14.36
N ALA A 83 -9.26 6.90 -14.79
CA ALA A 83 -10.11 5.92 -14.14
C ALA A 83 -9.55 5.50 -12.77
N MET A 84 -8.22 5.57 -12.59
CA MET A 84 -7.54 5.20 -11.34
C MET A 84 -7.33 6.39 -10.39
N THR A 85 -7.65 7.62 -10.82
CA THR A 85 -7.36 8.81 -10.02
C THR A 85 -8.55 9.21 -9.14
N GLY A 86 -8.50 8.84 -7.88
CA GLY A 86 -9.46 9.29 -6.86
C GLY A 86 -9.15 10.69 -6.33
N ARG A 87 -10.10 11.25 -5.57
CA ARG A 87 -9.96 12.58 -4.95
C ARG A 87 -9.17 12.57 -3.62
N GLY A 88 -8.68 11.40 -3.19
CA GLY A 88 -7.99 11.28 -1.91
C GLY A 88 -8.85 11.82 -0.76
N SER A 89 -8.28 12.68 0.08
CA SER A 89 -8.98 13.29 1.21
C SER A 89 -10.01 14.38 0.84
N GLY A 90 -10.33 14.57 -0.44
CA GLY A 90 -11.40 15.51 -0.88
C GLY A 90 -10.90 16.74 -1.60
N ILE A 91 -9.91 16.61 -2.50
CA ILE A 91 -9.41 17.71 -3.33
C ILE A 91 -10.48 18.21 -4.32
N ASP A 92 -10.40 19.51 -4.67
CA ASP A 92 -11.25 20.12 -5.67
C ASP A 92 -10.98 19.66 -7.11
N ASP A 93 -11.80 20.10 -8.07
CA ASP A 93 -11.68 19.69 -9.48
C ASP A 93 -10.34 20.11 -10.11
N ASN A 94 -9.85 21.30 -9.79
CA ASN A 94 -8.58 21.79 -10.34
C ASN A 94 -7.40 20.97 -9.79
N ALA A 95 -7.39 20.64 -8.51
CA ALA A 95 -6.38 19.78 -7.91
C ALA A 95 -6.50 18.34 -8.42
N TRP A 96 -7.73 17.85 -8.65
CA TRP A 96 -7.94 16.54 -9.24
C TRP A 96 -7.42 16.46 -10.68
N MET A 97 -7.65 17.48 -11.50
CA MET A 97 -7.07 17.54 -12.87
C MET A 97 -5.55 17.50 -12.85
N ARG A 98 -4.91 18.25 -11.92
CA ARG A 98 -3.45 18.19 -11.75
C ARG A 98 -2.98 16.81 -11.31
N LYS A 99 -3.71 16.16 -10.41
CA LYS A 99 -3.43 14.79 -9.98
C LYS A 99 -3.55 13.81 -11.15
N CYS A 100 -4.59 13.89 -11.98
CA CYS A 100 -4.73 13.06 -13.19
C CYS A 100 -3.54 13.24 -14.13
N ALA A 101 -3.10 14.48 -14.33
CA ALA A 101 -1.92 14.75 -15.17
C ALA A 101 -0.65 14.10 -14.57
N ALA A 102 -0.44 14.21 -13.25
CA ALA A 102 0.69 13.59 -12.56
C ALA A 102 0.65 12.05 -12.66
N VAL A 103 -0.53 11.43 -12.49
CA VAL A 103 -0.71 9.97 -12.64
C VAL A 103 -0.42 9.54 -14.09
N ARG A 104 -0.92 10.29 -15.07
CA ARG A 104 -0.66 10.02 -16.50
C ARG A 104 0.84 10.07 -16.82
N ASP A 105 1.54 11.10 -16.33
CA ASP A 105 2.95 11.30 -16.63
C ASP A 105 3.82 10.27 -15.89
N GLY A 106 3.47 9.94 -14.64
CA GLY A 106 4.07 8.86 -13.88
C GLY A 106 3.88 7.49 -14.56
N LEU A 107 2.67 7.19 -15.04
CA LEU A 107 2.37 5.95 -15.75
C LEU A 107 3.17 5.84 -17.07
N ARG A 108 3.29 6.94 -17.82
CA ARG A 108 4.12 6.97 -19.04
C ARG A 108 5.56 6.61 -18.73
N ARG A 109 6.10 7.12 -17.60
CA ARG A 109 7.44 6.82 -17.15
C ARG A 109 7.57 5.37 -16.67
N ALA A 110 6.62 4.86 -15.91
CA ALA A 110 6.61 3.47 -15.45
C ALA A 110 6.63 2.49 -16.64
N ARG A 111 5.84 2.76 -17.69
CA ARG A 111 5.79 1.93 -18.92
C ARG A 111 7.09 1.95 -19.73
N SER A 112 7.97 2.92 -19.55
CA SER A 112 9.29 2.98 -20.19
C SER A 112 10.36 2.15 -19.46
N ARG A 113 10.04 1.57 -18.30
CA ARG A 113 10.92 0.74 -17.51
C ARG A 113 10.63 -0.74 -17.73
N PRO A 114 11.56 -1.64 -17.36
CA PRO A 114 11.25 -3.06 -17.31
C PRO A 114 9.97 -3.30 -16.51
N ALA A 115 9.13 -4.21 -17.00
CA ALA A 115 7.89 -4.59 -16.33
C ALA A 115 8.19 -5.53 -15.15
N ASP A 116 9.04 -5.07 -14.24
CA ASP A 116 9.37 -5.76 -13.00
C ASP A 116 8.94 -4.92 -11.79
N PRO A 117 8.59 -5.53 -10.66
CA PRO A 117 8.12 -4.82 -9.48
C PRO A 117 9.07 -3.74 -8.96
N ALA A 118 10.39 -3.97 -9.04
CA ALA A 118 11.38 -3.00 -8.60
C ALA A 118 11.46 -1.80 -9.55
N GLY A 119 11.40 -2.05 -10.88
CA GLY A 119 11.37 -0.99 -11.89
C GLY A 119 10.14 -0.11 -11.79
N ILE A 120 8.97 -0.70 -11.55
CA ILE A 120 7.71 0.05 -11.36
C ILE A 120 7.77 0.89 -10.08
N LEU A 121 8.27 0.34 -8.96
CA LEU A 121 8.48 1.10 -7.72
C LEU A 121 9.51 2.23 -7.88
N SER A 122 10.58 2.00 -8.63
CA SER A 122 11.57 3.03 -8.94
C SER A 122 10.96 4.19 -9.71
N ALA A 123 10.17 3.88 -10.73
CA ALA A 123 9.60 4.89 -11.63
C ALA A 123 8.46 5.71 -11.01
N ALA A 124 7.61 5.06 -10.20
CA ALA A 124 6.32 5.65 -9.80
C ALA A 124 5.90 5.39 -8.35
N GLY A 125 6.72 4.71 -7.56
CA GLY A 125 6.38 4.37 -6.17
C GLY A 125 6.61 5.49 -5.17
N GLY A 126 6.95 5.06 -3.97
CA GLY A 126 7.40 5.87 -2.85
C GLY A 126 8.11 4.96 -1.85
N VAL A 127 8.95 5.53 -0.99
CA VAL A 127 9.66 4.75 0.04
C VAL A 127 8.67 3.99 0.92
N ASP A 128 7.61 4.64 1.33
CA ASP A 128 6.53 4.10 2.15
C ASP A 128 5.84 2.90 1.49
N ILE A 129 5.48 3.01 0.21
CA ILE A 129 4.84 1.92 -0.54
C ILE A 129 5.84 0.76 -0.75
N ALA A 130 7.10 1.05 -1.05
CA ALA A 130 8.14 0.03 -1.19
C ALA A 130 8.42 -0.71 0.14
N VAL A 131 8.37 -0.01 1.28
CA VAL A 131 8.45 -0.64 2.61
C VAL A 131 7.26 -1.56 2.85
N VAL A 132 6.03 -1.12 2.55
CA VAL A 132 4.85 -1.97 2.66
C VAL A 132 4.96 -3.20 1.77
N THR A 133 5.44 -3.05 0.51
CA THR A 133 5.69 -4.19 -0.38
C THR A 133 6.59 -5.24 0.28
N GLY A 134 7.70 -4.81 0.88
CA GLY A 134 8.61 -5.71 1.61
C GLY A 134 7.97 -6.35 2.84
N LEU A 135 7.19 -5.56 3.61
CA LEU A 135 6.53 -6.01 4.83
C LEU A 135 5.50 -7.11 4.54
N VAL A 136 4.61 -6.91 3.55
CA VAL A 136 3.54 -7.87 3.24
C VAL A 136 4.10 -9.17 2.65
N LEU A 137 5.18 -9.10 1.86
CA LEU A 137 5.90 -10.27 1.37
C LEU A 137 6.49 -11.09 2.52
N GLN A 138 7.15 -10.44 3.46
CA GLN A 138 7.77 -11.13 4.58
C GLN A 138 6.75 -11.65 5.57
N ALA A 139 5.69 -10.91 5.85
CA ALA A 139 4.58 -11.38 6.69
C ALA A 139 3.98 -12.67 6.13
N ALA A 140 3.77 -12.75 4.81
CA ALA A 140 3.29 -13.96 4.14
C ALA A 140 4.30 -15.12 4.27
N ASN A 141 5.61 -14.88 4.11
CA ASN A 141 6.65 -15.88 4.36
C ASN A 141 6.63 -16.40 5.80
N ARG A 142 6.32 -15.51 6.75
CA ARG A 142 6.18 -15.82 8.18
C ARG A 142 4.81 -16.39 8.53
N ARG A 143 3.89 -16.56 7.54
CA ARG A 143 2.50 -17.00 7.74
C ARG A 143 1.75 -16.14 8.74
N THR A 144 2.03 -14.85 8.73
CA THR A 144 1.39 -13.86 9.61
C THR A 144 0.39 -13.04 8.79
N PRO A 145 -0.89 -13.00 9.20
CA PRO A 145 -1.92 -12.25 8.51
C PRO A 145 -1.67 -10.75 8.52
N VAL A 146 -2.11 -10.07 7.46
CA VAL A 146 -2.00 -8.62 7.30
C VAL A 146 -3.36 -8.02 6.95
N LEU A 147 -3.79 -6.99 7.67
CA LEU A 147 -4.94 -6.17 7.30
C LEU A 147 -4.47 -5.00 6.44
N LEU A 148 -4.96 -4.95 5.21
CA LEU A 148 -4.62 -3.91 4.24
C LEU A 148 -5.70 -2.83 4.24
N ASP A 149 -5.35 -1.60 4.60
CA ASP A 149 -6.26 -0.45 4.66
C ASP A 149 -5.72 0.74 3.89
N GLY A 150 -6.48 1.19 2.91
CA GLY A 150 -6.19 2.35 2.10
C GLY A 150 -5.38 2.08 0.82
N VAL A 151 -5.55 2.98 -0.14
CA VAL A 151 -5.04 2.83 -1.51
C VAL A 151 -3.53 2.62 -1.60
N ALA A 152 -2.74 3.26 -0.74
CA ALA A 152 -1.29 3.16 -0.78
C ALA A 152 -0.78 1.81 -0.26
N VAL A 153 -1.42 1.27 0.77
CA VAL A 153 -1.13 -0.07 1.31
C VAL A 153 -1.53 -1.14 0.31
N LEU A 154 -2.73 -1.03 -0.29
CA LEU A 154 -3.19 -1.95 -1.34
C LEU A 154 -2.34 -1.88 -2.60
N ALA A 155 -1.84 -0.71 -2.99
CA ALA A 155 -0.88 -0.58 -4.10
C ALA A 155 0.43 -1.32 -3.81
N GLY A 156 0.95 -1.21 -2.58
CA GLY A 156 2.14 -1.96 -2.16
C GLY A 156 1.92 -3.48 -2.16
N ALA A 157 0.77 -3.94 -1.71
CA ALA A 157 0.38 -5.35 -1.76
C ALA A 157 0.19 -5.84 -3.20
N LEU A 158 -0.39 -5.02 -4.09
CA LEU A 158 -0.54 -5.35 -5.51
C LEU A 158 0.83 -5.52 -6.19
N VAL A 159 1.79 -4.65 -5.90
CA VAL A 159 3.17 -4.82 -6.39
C VAL A 159 3.82 -6.07 -5.79
N ALA A 160 3.53 -6.39 -4.53
CA ALA A 160 4.03 -7.60 -3.88
C ALA A 160 3.48 -8.88 -4.52
N SER A 161 2.22 -8.88 -4.97
CA SER A 161 1.61 -10.03 -5.64
C SER A 161 2.27 -10.38 -6.98
N GLU A 162 2.87 -9.40 -7.66
CA GLU A 162 3.69 -9.62 -8.86
C GLU A 162 4.99 -10.36 -8.55
N VAL A 163 5.48 -10.29 -7.30
CA VAL A 163 6.65 -11.08 -6.85
C VAL A 163 6.23 -12.47 -6.38
N SER A 164 5.14 -12.57 -5.62
CA SER A 164 4.64 -13.82 -5.06
C SER A 164 3.13 -13.77 -4.87
N TYR A 165 2.41 -14.36 -5.80
CA TYR A 165 0.95 -14.43 -5.73
C TYR A 165 0.44 -15.25 -4.53
N ALA A 166 1.16 -16.28 -4.12
CA ALA A 166 0.81 -17.09 -2.94
C ALA A 166 0.78 -16.28 -1.62
N GLY A 167 1.36 -15.07 -1.61
CA GLY A 167 1.27 -14.16 -0.47
C GLY A 167 -0.14 -13.65 -0.21
N THR A 168 -1.00 -13.61 -1.23
CA THR A 168 -2.38 -13.10 -1.12
C THR A 168 -3.24 -13.88 -0.13
N ASP A 169 -2.95 -15.13 0.13
CA ASP A 169 -3.65 -15.96 1.11
C ASP A 169 -3.56 -15.41 2.55
N TRP A 170 -2.59 -14.53 2.81
CA TRP A 170 -2.33 -13.95 4.12
C TRP A 170 -2.82 -12.50 4.26
N TRP A 171 -3.53 -11.98 3.26
CA TRP A 171 -3.98 -10.60 3.22
C TRP A 171 -5.50 -10.47 3.28
N TRP A 172 -6.00 -9.50 4.02
CA TRP A 172 -7.42 -9.17 4.12
C TRP A 172 -7.62 -7.67 4.01
N ALA A 173 -8.70 -7.26 3.35
CA ALA A 173 -9.19 -5.90 3.40
C ALA A 173 -10.24 -5.79 4.52
N PRO A 174 -9.95 -5.14 5.67
CA PRO A 174 -10.90 -4.99 6.75
C PRO A 174 -12.07 -4.09 6.37
N GLN A 175 -11.79 -3.06 5.58
CA GLN A 175 -12.75 -2.17 4.95
C GLN A 175 -12.22 -1.72 3.58
N LEU A 176 -13.07 -1.17 2.74
CA LEU A 176 -12.70 -0.51 1.49
C LEU A 176 -13.33 0.88 1.44
N GLY A 177 -12.55 1.83 0.96
CA GLY A 177 -12.99 3.19 0.66
C GLY A 177 -13.71 3.29 -0.69
N ASP A 178 -13.82 4.52 -1.20
CA ASP A 178 -14.42 4.82 -2.51
C ASP A 178 -13.33 5.22 -3.55
N ASP A 179 -12.04 5.10 -3.23
CA ASP A 179 -10.98 5.44 -4.16
C ASP A 179 -10.93 4.40 -5.29
N PRO A 180 -10.98 4.82 -6.58
CA PRO A 180 -11.02 3.90 -7.70
C PRO A 180 -9.83 2.92 -7.73
N ALA A 181 -8.62 3.41 -7.45
CA ALA A 181 -7.43 2.57 -7.43
C ALA A 181 -7.46 1.58 -6.25
N GLU A 182 -8.02 1.97 -5.10
CA GLU A 182 -8.21 1.07 -3.96
C GLU A 182 -9.12 -0.10 -4.32
N LEU A 183 -10.28 0.21 -4.92
CA LEU A 183 -11.26 -0.81 -5.34
C LEU A 183 -10.69 -1.74 -6.40
N LYS A 184 -9.95 -1.21 -7.37
CA LYS A 184 -9.32 -2.00 -8.43
C LYS A 184 -8.19 -2.88 -7.91
N ALA A 185 -7.34 -2.37 -7.01
CA ALA A 185 -6.31 -3.17 -6.37
C ALA A 185 -6.93 -4.31 -5.52
N ALA A 186 -7.98 -4.01 -4.76
CA ALA A 186 -8.69 -5.03 -3.98
C ALA A 186 -9.35 -6.10 -4.88
N GLU A 187 -9.92 -5.72 -6.02
CA GLU A 187 -10.47 -6.65 -7.02
C GLU A 187 -9.39 -7.59 -7.57
N ALA A 188 -8.24 -7.04 -7.98
CA ALA A 188 -7.12 -7.79 -8.52
C ALA A 188 -6.49 -8.75 -7.49
N LEU A 189 -6.52 -8.37 -6.21
CA LEU A 189 -6.04 -9.19 -5.09
C LEU A 189 -7.11 -10.15 -4.53
N HIS A 190 -8.32 -10.20 -5.13
CA HIS A 190 -9.47 -10.99 -4.64
C HIS A 190 -9.93 -10.64 -3.21
N LEU A 191 -9.74 -9.38 -2.79
CA LEU A 191 -10.11 -8.85 -1.48
C LEU A 191 -11.46 -8.08 -1.51
N THR A 192 -12.42 -8.57 -2.28
CA THR A 192 -13.70 -7.87 -2.54
C THR A 192 -14.76 -8.05 -1.46
N ALA A 193 -14.49 -8.87 -0.43
CA ALA A 193 -15.39 -9.13 0.68
C ALA A 193 -14.87 -8.51 1.99
N PRO A 194 -14.88 -7.17 2.13
CA PRO A 194 -14.41 -6.53 3.35
C PRO A 194 -15.32 -6.88 4.53
N THR A 195 -14.75 -6.90 5.74
CA THR A 195 -15.51 -7.13 6.98
C THR A 195 -16.54 -6.03 7.23
N ALA A 196 -16.23 -4.79 6.82
CA ALA A 196 -17.15 -3.64 6.90
C ALA A 196 -16.97 -2.70 5.70
N ARG A 197 -17.99 -1.89 5.41
CA ARG A 197 -17.95 -0.82 4.40
C ARG A 197 -18.12 0.53 5.09
N LEU A 198 -17.03 1.02 5.66
CA LEU A 198 -17.04 2.27 6.43
C LEU A 198 -16.87 3.51 5.54
N ARG A 199 -16.40 3.34 4.31
CA ARG A 199 -16.10 4.41 3.34
C ARG A 199 -15.19 5.50 3.93
N LEU A 200 -14.26 5.09 4.79
CA LEU A 200 -13.24 5.98 5.32
C LEU A 200 -12.23 6.28 4.21
N ARG A 201 -11.88 7.56 4.08
CA ARG A 201 -10.95 8.05 3.05
C ARG A 201 -9.60 8.44 3.65
N LEU A 202 -9.27 7.93 4.81
CA LEU A 202 -8.05 8.29 5.53
C LEU A 202 -6.84 7.52 5.00
N GLY A 203 -6.98 6.20 4.83
CA GLY A 203 -5.92 5.34 4.28
C GLY A 203 -4.67 5.25 5.15
N ASP A 204 -4.82 5.57 6.44
CA ASP A 204 -3.77 5.63 7.45
C ASP A 204 -3.87 4.49 8.47
N GLY A 205 -4.62 3.44 8.16
CA GLY A 205 -4.88 2.31 9.05
C GLY A 205 -6.05 2.51 10.01
N ALA A 206 -6.67 3.70 10.04
CA ALA A 206 -7.80 3.98 10.94
C ALA A 206 -8.99 3.05 10.65
N GLY A 207 -9.25 2.72 9.39
CA GLY A 207 -10.29 1.78 9.01
C GLY A 207 -10.04 0.38 9.51
N ALA A 208 -8.81 -0.12 9.40
CA ALA A 208 -8.41 -1.41 9.94
C ALA A 208 -8.58 -1.46 11.46
N LEU A 209 -8.13 -0.43 12.17
CA LEU A 209 -8.27 -0.34 13.63
C LEU A 209 -9.72 -0.27 14.07
N ALA A 210 -10.58 0.44 13.35
CA ALA A 210 -12.01 0.53 13.64
C ALA A 210 -12.74 -0.82 13.48
N VAL A 211 -12.29 -1.66 12.54
CA VAL A 211 -12.88 -2.98 12.25
C VAL A 211 -12.26 -4.09 13.12
N LEU A 212 -11.07 -3.88 13.68
CA LEU A 212 -10.35 -4.89 14.43
C LEU A 212 -11.16 -5.57 15.56
N PRO A 213 -11.94 -4.86 16.39
CA PRO A 213 -12.78 -5.51 17.41
C PRO A 213 -13.84 -6.45 16.82
N LEU A 214 -14.42 -6.08 15.67
CA LEU A 214 -15.38 -6.92 14.96
C LEU A 214 -14.69 -8.18 14.42
N PHE A 215 -13.54 -8.03 13.79
CA PHE A 215 -12.72 -9.13 13.29
C PHE A 215 -12.34 -10.11 14.43
N GLN A 216 -11.89 -9.60 15.57
CA GLN A 216 -11.61 -10.42 16.76
C GLN A 216 -12.84 -11.18 17.25
N SER A 217 -14.02 -10.55 17.23
CA SER A 217 -15.27 -11.20 17.63
C SER A 217 -15.65 -12.34 16.68
N MET A 218 -15.46 -12.14 15.39
CA MET A 218 -15.69 -13.18 14.36
C MET A 218 -14.75 -14.37 14.56
N LEU A 219 -13.46 -14.14 14.84
CA LEU A 219 -12.50 -15.20 15.10
C LEU A 219 -12.87 -16.01 16.35
N ARG A 220 -13.32 -15.35 17.45
CA ARG A 220 -13.79 -16.03 18.66
C ARG A 220 -15.03 -16.91 18.40
N LEU A 221 -15.95 -16.45 17.55
CA LEU A 221 -17.12 -17.26 17.17
C LEU A 221 -16.69 -18.47 16.34
N ALA A 222 -15.85 -18.26 15.32
CA ALA A 222 -15.33 -19.35 14.49
C ALA A 222 -14.60 -20.41 15.31
N ALA A 223 -13.76 -20.02 16.26
CA ALA A 223 -13.07 -20.97 17.14
C ALA A 223 -14.02 -21.84 17.97
N ARG A 224 -15.16 -21.28 18.42
CA ARG A 224 -16.15 -22.03 19.20
C ARG A 224 -16.94 -23.04 18.35
N THR A 225 -17.20 -22.73 17.08
CA THR A 225 -17.93 -23.62 16.18
C THR A 225 -17.09 -24.81 15.69
N HIS A 226 -15.76 -24.70 15.71
CA HIS A 226 -14.84 -25.79 15.35
C HIS A 226 -14.51 -26.71 16.54
N SER A 227 -14.94 -26.36 17.75
CA SER A 227 -14.70 -27.12 18.98
C SER A 227 -15.89 -28.03 19.36
N GLN A 228 -16.92 -28.07 18.52
CA GLN A 228 -18.08 -28.99 18.61
C GLN A 228 -18.00 -30.04 17.50
#